data_25068f59625de5ed11a40c6292baa6c2
#
_entry.id   25068f59625de5ed11a40c6292baa6c2
#
_cell.length_a   1.000
_cell.length_b   1.000
_cell.length_c   1.000
_cell.angle_alpha   90.00
_cell.angle_beta   90.00
_cell.angle_gamma   90.00
#
_symmetry.space_group_name_H-M   'P 1'
#
loop_
_entity.id
_entity.type
_entity.pdbx_description
1 polymer ?
#
loop_
_entity_poly.entity_id
_entity_poly.type
_entity_poly.pdbx_seq_one_letter_code
_entity_poly.pdbx_strand_id
1 'polypeptide(L)'
;MNGLVIGPFWGRFWALVLKELRQIRRDRRLVISLILPPAMQVLLFGFALDAEVRNMRLGVVDDSRTAESRELISALTENRTFRLDGVYPTTAVLTQALGSGRLDVGVVVPYDFAKLRARGRPVTVQIVLNGVNANTAQIAQAHVEGALAWLSSRTDRNPSAARLSGATEAGPTGADPPADVVASAASRARPPRVELRAAFLNNPGLVNAWFIVTGVFGTLIILNGSLVAGATMIREKERGTVEQLLMTPASALEVVAAKIAPLFLLLMGMVGFVLTLARLVFHVPFRGSLLLVVTACACCVLTGIGIGTFVSTLARSASQTQLISFFVNPPLAMLSGALTPIEAMPKWVQPLTHLNPIAHFAIIARSVLVKGAGLDVVYPNLLALAAFSIVLVGISAWRFRGQLS
;
A
#
# COMPACT_ATOMS: atom_id res chain seq x y z
N MET A 1 24.30 -25.84 -41.38
CA MET A 1 23.62 -24.53 -41.14
C MET A 1 22.16 -24.72 -41.57
N ASN A 2 21.35 -25.19 -40.63
CA ASN A 2 19.93 -25.47 -40.91
C ASN A 2 19.16 -24.16 -40.81
N GLY A 3 18.81 -23.56 -41.94
CA GLY A 3 17.89 -22.44 -42.02
C GLY A 3 16.48 -22.93 -41.68
N LEU A 4 16.00 -22.58 -40.47
CA LEU A 4 14.58 -22.64 -40.17
C LEU A 4 13.86 -21.84 -41.26
N VAL A 5 13.05 -22.55 -42.06
CA VAL A 5 12.12 -21.94 -43.02
C VAL A 5 11.01 -21.28 -42.21
N ILE A 6 11.30 -20.09 -41.74
CA ILE A 6 10.33 -19.22 -41.05
C ILE A 6 9.34 -18.81 -42.16
N GLY A 7 8.09 -19.22 -42.08
CA GLY A 7 7.06 -18.84 -43.03
C GLY A 7 7.03 -17.32 -43.26
N PRO A 8 6.52 -16.85 -44.41
CA PRO A 8 6.63 -15.44 -44.83
C PRO A 8 6.06 -14.44 -43.79
N PHE A 9 5.12 -14.89 -42.95
CA PHE A 9 4.57 -14.14 -41.79
C PHE A 9 5.62 -13.91 -40.71
N TRP A 10 6.24 -14.96 -40.18
CA TRP A 10 7.22 -14.90 -39.08
C TRP A 10 8.48 -14.13 -39.45
N GLY A 11 8.94 -14.25 -40.72
CA GLY A 11 10.12 -13.52 -41.22
C GLY A 11 9.88 -12.01 -41.22
N ARG A 12 8.73 -11.56 -41.71
CA ARG A 12 8.33 -10.14 -41.72
C ARG A 12 8.12 -9.59 -40.33
N PHE A 13 7.41 -10.32 -39.50
CA PHE A 13 7.18 -9.96 -38.08
C PHE A 13 8.52 -9.74 -37.35
N TRP A 14 9.43 -10.72 -37.41
CA TRP A 14 10.73 -10.61 -36.72
C TRP A 14 11.60 -9.48 -37.27
N ALA A 15 11.58 -9.25 -38.58
CA ALA A 15 12.30 -8.14 -39.21
C ALA A 15 11.81 -6.77 -38.67
N LEU A 16 10.50 -6.60 -38.53
CA LEU A 16 9.88 -5.39 -37.95
C LEU A 16 10.23 -5.25 -36.47
N VAL A 17 10.10 -6.32 -35.69
CA VAL A 17 10.46 -6.33 -34.27
C VAL A 17 11.93 -5.98 -34.06
N LEU A 18 12.84 -6.56 -34.85
CA LEU A 18 14.28 -6.27 -34.77
C LEU A 18 14.60 -4.83 -35.17
N LYS A 19 13.92 -4.30 -36.17
CA LYS A 19 14.04 -2.87 -36.54
C LYS A 19 13.68 -1.98 -35.37
N GLU A 20 12.52 -2.16 -34.79
CA GLU A 20 12.03 -1.36 -33.66
C GLU A 20 12.95 -1.51 -32.42
N LEU A 21 13.38 -2.74 -32.11
CA LEU A 21 14.29 -2.99 -30.99
C LEU A 21 15.65 -2.30 -31.15
N ARG A 22 16.19 -2.28 -32.39
CA ARG A 22 17.43 -1.55 -32.68
C ARG A 22 17.23 -0.04 -32.57
N GLN A 23 16.09 0.48 -33.00
CA GLN A 23 15.73 1.89 -32.85
C GLN A 23 15.64 2.30 -31.40
N ILE A 24 14.94 1.52 -30.56
CA ILE A 24 14.83 1.73 -29.11
C ILE A 24 16.22 1.70 -28.45
N ARG A 25 17.05 0.70 -28.77
CA ARG A 25 18.40 0.56 -28.18
C ARG A 25 19.33 1.74 -28.53
N ARG A 26 19.13 2.39 -29.67
CA ARG A 26 19.89 3.60 -30.08
C ARG A 26 19.37 4.87 -29.41
N ASP A 27 18.12 4.91 -29.01
CA ASP A 27 17.53 6.06 -28.31
C ASP A 27 17.76 5.95 -26.79
N ARG A 28 18.97 6.32 -26.37
CA ARG A 28 19.35 6.35 -24.94
C ARG A 28 18.43 7.22 -24.10
N ARG A 29 17.88 8.30 -24.68
CA ARG A 29 16.96 9.20 -23.98
C ARG A 29 15.65 8.50 -23.65
N LEU A 30 15.12 7.73 -24.58
CA LEU A 30 13.91 6.93 -24.39
C LEU A 30 14.11 5.88 -23.29
N VAL A 31 15.23 5.15 -23.30
CA VAL A 31 15.54 4.14 -22.28
C VAL A 31 15.68 4.77 -20.89
N ILE A 32 16.43 5.87 -20.78
CA ILE A 32 16.60 6.59 -19.50
C ILE A 32 15.26 7.14 -19.01
N SER A 33 14.48 7.78 -19.88
CA SER A 33 13.16 8.32 -19.52
C SER A 33 12.13 7.25 -19.15
N LEU A 34 12.36 6.01 -19.53
CA LEU A 34 11.49 4.90 -19.15
C LEU A 34 11.87 4.27 -17.81
N ILE A 35 13.16 4.16 -17.51
CA ILE A 35 13.63 3.46 -16.32
C ILE A 35 13.75 4.40 -15.12
N LEU A 36 14.30 5.61 -15.31
CA LEU A 36 14.60 6.52 -14.21
C LEU A 36 13.37 7.03 -13.47
N PRO A 37 12.30 7.53 -14.13
CA PRO A 37 11.11 8.03 -13.42
C PRO A 37 10.40 6.96 -12.58
N PRO A 38 10.11 5.73 -13.06
CA PRO A 38 9.52 4.70 -12.24
C PRO A 38 10.38 4.31 -11.03
N ALA A 39 11.70 4.22 -11.22
CA ALA A 39 12.62 3.93 -10.13
C ALA A 39 12.56 5.03 -9.05
N MET A 40 12.64 6.30 -9.48
CA MET A 40 12.51 7.45 -8.59
C MET A 40 11.15 7.47 -7.89
N GLN A 41 10.06 7.19 -8.61
CA GLN A 41 8.71 7.16 -8.05
C GLN A 41 8.55 6.04 -7.00
N VAL A 42 9.05 4.84 -7.25
CA VAL A 42 9.01 3.75 -6.25
C VAL A 42 9.82 4.11 -5.01
N LEU A 43 11.00 4.71 -5.17
CA LEU A 43 11.81 5.18 -4.04
C LEU A 43 11.09 6.30 -3.28
N LEU A 44 10.58 7.30 -3.98
CA LEU A 44 9.86 8.41 -3.35
C LEU A 44 8.61 7.93 -2.61
N PHE A 45 7.76 7.15 -3.26
CA PHE A 45 6.54 6.66 -2.62
C PHE A 45 6.85 5.67 -1.49
N GLY A 46 7.84 4.79 -1.67
CA GLY A 46 8.23 3.83 -0.65
C GLY A 46 8.80 4.49 0.61
N PHE A 47 9.60 5.55 0.47
CA PHE A 47 10.15 6.28 1.61
C PHE A 47 9.24 7.39 2.13
N ALA A 48 8.58 8.16 1.25
CA ALA A 48 7.77 9.30 1.67
C ALA A 48 6.42 8.89 2.27
N LEU A 49 5.85 7.77 1.81
CA LEU A 49 4.59 7.25 2.32
C LEU A 49 4.82 6.12 3.34
N ASP A 50 6.05 5.64 3.52
CA ASP A 50 6.44 4.83 4.68
C ASP A 50 6.58 5.77 5.88
N ALA A 51 5.47 6.39 6.23
CA ALA A 51 5.33 7.11 7.47
C ALA A 51 5.24 6.06 8.60
N GLU A 52 6.33 5.41 8.90
CA GLU A 52 6.58 4.93 10.24
C GLU A 52 6.57 6.20 11.09
N VAL A 53 5.42 6.50 11.67
CA VAL A 53 5.24 7.69 12.49
C VAL A 53 6.04 7.45 13.76
N ARG A 54 7.31 7.85 13.71
CA ARG A 54 8.25 7.76 14.83
C ARG A 54 8.36 9.13 15.49
N ASN A 55 8.63 9.14 16.78
CA ASN A 55 8.90 10.35 17.55
C ASN A 55 7.75 11.38 17.54
N MET A 56 6.48 10.93 17.54
CA MET A 56 5.35 11.82 17.77
C MET A 56 5.51 12.53 19.12
N ARG A 57 5.36 13.85 19.11
CA ARG A 57 5.49 14.66 20.34
C ARG A 57 4.27 14.42 21.24
N LEU A 58 4.54 13.73 22.35
CA LEU A 58 3.54 13.37 23.35
C LEU A 58 3.52 14.40 24.48
N GLY A 59 2.38 15.01 24.72
CA GLY A 59 2.09 15.76 25.93
C GLY A 59 1.27 14.91 26.89
N VAL A 60 1.53 14.99 28.18
CA VAL A 60 0.80 14.23 29.21
C VAL A 60 0.23 15.18 30.25
N VAL A 61 -1.02 14.98 30.63
CA VAL A 61 -1.61 15.51 31.86
C VAL A 61 -1.76 14.33 32.82
N ASP A 62 -0.98 14.31 33.87
CA ASP A 62 -1.03 13.25 34.91
C ASP A 62 -1.65 13.78 36.20
N ASP A 63 -2.97 13.63 36.32
CA ASP A 63 -3.70 14.03 37.53
C ASP A 63 -3.56 12.98 38.64
N SER A 64 -3.19 11.73 38.29
CA SER A 64 -3.01 10.63 39.22
C SER A 64 -1.72 10.73 40.04
N ARG A 65 -0.61 11.13 39.41
CA ARG A 65 0.75 11.26 39.99
C ARG A 65 1.25 10.03 40.75
N THR A 66 0.83 8.85 40.29
CA THR A 66 1.14 7.57 40.94
C THR A 66 2.26 6.81 40.24
N ALA A 67 2.71 5.69 40.81
CA ALA A 67 3.68 4.81 40.17
C ALA A 67 3.09 4.16 38.91
N GLU A 68 1.80 3.84 38.94
CA GLU A 68 1.05 3.23 37.83
C GLU A 68 0.88 4.18 36.64
N SER A 69 0.66 5.49 36.91
CA SER A 69 0.61 6.48 35.80
C SER A 69 1.97 6.66 35.15
N ARG A 70 3.05 6.64 35.94
CA ARG A 70 4.43 6.67 35.37
C ARG A 70 4.76 5.44 34.58
N GLU A 71 4.30 4.24 34.97
CA GLU A 71 4.45 3.01 34.22
C GLU A 71 3.76 3.10 32.85
N LEU A 72 2.55 3.66 32.80
CA LEU A 72 1.84 3.92 31.52
C LEU A 72 2.64 4.88 30.61
N ILE A 73 3.14 5.98 31.16
CA ILE A 73 3.92 6.97 30.41
C ILE A 73 5.21 6.33 29.87
N SER A 74 5.90 5.53 30.69
CA SER A 74 7.09 4.80 30.26
C SER A 74 6.78 3.81 29.14
N ALA A 75 5.69 3.04 29.25
CA ALA A 75 5.28 2.08 28.23
C ALA A 75 4.94 2.76 26.88
N LEU A 76 4.38 3.97 26.92
CA LEU A 76 4.12 4.76 25.71
C LEU A 76 5.41 5.24 25.05
N THR A 77 6.44 5.59 25.85
CA THR A 77 7.68 6.17 25.33
C THR A 77 8.76 5.14 24.95
N GLU A 78 8.70 3.91 25.49
CA GLU A 78 9.66 2.83 25.17
C GLU A 78 9.68 2.44 23.69
N ASN A 79 8.56 2.48 23.00
CA ASN A 79 8.42 1.99 21.61
C ASN A 79 8.87 2.97 20.53
N ARG A 80 9.58 4.04 20.86
CA ARG A 80 10.06 5.07 19.91
C ARG A 80 8.97 5.71 19.05
N THR A 81 7.71 5.32 19.20
CA THR A 81 6.57 5.91 18.51
C THR A 81 6.26 7.29 19.07
N PHE A 82 6.36 7.40 20.40
CA PHE A 82 6.14 8.65 21.11
C PHE A 82 7.44 9.17 21.74
N ARG A 83 7.65 10.47 21.61
CA ARG A 83 8.67 11.20 22.35
C ARG A 83 7.96 12.12 23.35
N LEU A 84 8.20 11.93 24.62
CA LEU A 84 7.64 12.81 25.66
C LEU A 84 8.21 14.23 25.48
N ASP A 85 7.34 15.18 25.17
CA ASP A 85 7.68 16.60 25.05
C ASP A 85 7.59 17.29 26.43
N GLY A 86 6.58 16.91 27.22
CA GLY A 86 6.43 17.43 28.58
C GLY A 86 5.15 16.97 29.27
N VAL A 87 5.10 17.30 30.59
CA VAL A 87 3.91 17.13 31.42
C VAL A 87 3.22 18.51 31.53
N TYR A 88 1.93 18.52 31.18
CA TYR A 88 1.13 19.73 31.13
C TYR A 88 0.22 19.83 32.38
N PRO A 89 0.00 21.04 32.91
CA PRO A 89 -0.73 21.21 34.16
C PRO A 89 -2.23 20.98 34.04
N THR A 90 -2.80 21.18 32.83
CA THR A 90 -4.24 21.03 32.58
C THR A 90 -4.52 20.58 31.15
N THR A 91 -5.67 19.94 30.96
CA THR A 91 -6.16 19.53 29.64
C THR A 91 -6.33 20.73 28.68
N ALA A 92 -6.69 21.92 29.19
CA ALA A 92 -6.84 23.11 28.38
C ALA A 92 -5.50 23.56 27.76
N VAL A 93 -4.43 23.58 28.54
CA VAL A 93 -3.08 23.94 28.08
C VAL A 93 -2.55 22.88 27.09
N LEU A 94 -2.81 21.60 27.35
CA LEU A 94 -2.50 20.50 26.46
C LEU A 94 -3.20 20.66 25.10
N THR A 95 -4.51 20.94 25.11
CA THR A 95 -5.31 21.13 23.88
C THR A 95 -4.84 22.37 23.10
N GLN A 96 -4.45 23.45 23.76
CA GLN A 96 -3.87 24.62 23.11
C GLN A 96 -2.52 24.29 22.46
N ALA A 97 -1.68 23.48 23.11
CA ALA A 97 -0.40 23.03 22.54
C ALA A 97 -0.60 22.12 21.30
N LEU A 98 -1.62 21.25 21.34
CA LEU A 98 -2.05 20.45 20.18
C LEU A 98 -2.56 21.31 19.03
N GLY A 99 -3.44 22.28 19.33
CA GLY A 99 -3.99 23.20 18.33
C GLY A 99 -2.94 24.08 17.67
N SER A 100 -1.89 24.49 18.40
CA SER A 100 -0.75 25.24 17.85
C SER A 100 0.27 24.36 17.10
N GLY A 101 0.07 23.04 17.01
CA GLY A 101 0.98 22.12 16.34
C GLY A 101 2.29 21.86 17.09
N ARG A 102 2.41 22.27 18.36
CA ARG A 102 3.57 21.93 19.21
C ARG A 102 3.58 20.48 19.63
N LEU A 103 2.40 19.88 19.77
CA LEU A 103 2.19 18.46 20.09
C LEU A 103 1.44 17.75 18.97
N ASP A 104 1.66 16.45 18.86
CA ASP A 104 0.96 15.59 17.93
C ASP A 104 -0.11 14.75 18.65
N VAL A 105 0.18 14.37 19.91
CA VAL A 105 -0.67 13.52 20.76
C VAL A 105 -0.70 14.06 22.19
N GLY A 106 -1.86 14.04 22.81
CA GLY A 106 -2.06 14.33 24.23
C GLY A 106 -2.71 13.15 24.94
N VAL A 107 -2.22 12.79 26.11
CA VAL A 107 -2.80 11.76 26.98
C VAL A 107 -3.13 12.39 28.31
N VAL A 108 -4.37 12.16 28.77
CA VAL A 108 -4.84 12.64 30.07
C VAL A 108 -5.13 11.42 30.95
N VAL A 109 -4.36 11.30 32.04
CA VAL A 109 -4.50 10.24 33.03
C VAL A 109 -5.33 10.78 34.18
N PRO A 110 -6.53 10.21 34.48
CA PRO A 110 -7.42 10.72 35.53
C PRO A 110 -6.86 10.48 36.91
N TYR A 111 -7.30 11.27 37.89
CA TYR A 111 -6.84 11.24 39.25
C TYR A 111 -7.09 9.90 39.98
N ASP A 112 -8.12 9.17 39.59
CA ASP A 112 -8.53 7.88 40.13
C ASP A 112 -7.96 6.67 39.43
N PHE A 113 -7.02 6.88 38.48
CA PHE A 113 -6.40 5.84 37.63
C PHE A 113 -5.90 4.65 38.43
N ALA A 114 -5.02 4.87 39.44
CA ALA A 114 -4.44 3.82 40.24
C ALA A 114 -5.51 3.10 41.11
N LYS A 115 -6.46 3.86 41.64
CA LYS A 115 -7.52 3.35 42.52
C LYS A 115 -8.50 2.43 41.77
N LEU A 116 -8.91 2.81 40.56
CA LEU A 116 -9.78 1.99 39.75
C LEU A 116 -9.05 0.75 39.25
N ARG A 117 -7.78 0.91 38.84
CA ARG A 117 -6.92 -0.20 38.41
C ARG A 117 -6.73 -1.23 39.53
N ALA A 118 -6.41 -0.78 40.75
CA ALA A 118 -6.27 -1.67 41.91
C ALA A 118 -7.55 -2.45 42.25
N ARG A 119 -8.73 -1.86 41.98
CA ARG A 119 -10.04 -2.48 42.17
C ARG A 119 -10.48 -3.37 41.01
N GLY A 120 -9.68 -3.52 39.95
CA GLY A 120 -10.04 -4.26 38.74
C GLY A 120 -11.19 -3.66 37.94
N ARG A 121 -11.50 -2.36 38.15
CA ARG A 121 -12.53 -1.64 37.43
C ARG A 121 -11.99 -1.06 36.14
N PRO A 122 -12.83 -0.88 35.10
CA PRO A 122 -12.41 -0.24 33.85
C PRO A 122 -11.97 1.20 34.13
N VAL A 123 -10.83 1.58 33.57
CA VAL A 123 -10.28 2.93 33.65
C VAL A 123 -10.32 3.57 32.28
N THR A 124 -10.84 4.79 32.20
CA THR A 124 -10.88 5.57 30.95
C THR A 124 -9.70 6.54 30.94
N VAL A 125 -8.76 6.34 30.01
CA VAL A 125 -7.70 7.31 29.69
C VAL A 125 -8.13 8.09 28.47
N GLN A 126 -8.12 9.40 28.57
CA GLN A 126 -8.49 10.26 27.45
C GLN A 126 -7.29 10.50 26.53
N ILE A 127 -7.50 10.31 25.24
CA ILE A 127 -6.51 10.61 24.20
C ILE A 127 -7.03 11.81 23.39
N VAL A 128 -6.20 12.82 23.23
CA VAL A 128 -6.47 13.99 22.39
C VAL A 128 -5.47 13.98 21.25
N LEU A 129 -5.97 13.91 20.03
CA LEU A 129 -5.16 13.75 18.83
C LEU A 129 -5.30 14.97 17.92
N ASN A 130 -4.21 15.36 17.28
CA ASN A 130 -4.28 16.35 16.21
C ASN A 130 -4.85 15.69 14.94
N GLY A 131 -6.13 15.97 14.64
CA GLY A 131 -6.87 15.35 13.52
C GLY A 131 -6.51 15.89 12.15
N VAL A 132 -5.57 16.84 12.02
CA VAL A 132 -5.15 17.39 10.71
C VAL A 132 -4.57 16.30 9.81
N ASN A 133 -3.83 15.35 10.38
CA ASN A 133 -3.37 14.17 9.68
C ASN A 133 -4.09 12.92 10.23
N ALA A 134 -5.15 12.50 9.53
CA ALA A 134 -5.99 11.37 9.97
C ALA A 134 -5.21 10.05 10.08
N ASN A 135 -4.23 9.82 9.20
CA ASN A 135 -3.40 8.61 9.23
C ASN A 135 -2.51 8.58 10.49
N THR A 136 -1.85 9.70 10.80
CA THR A 136 -1.05 9.85 12.02
C THR A 136 -1.91 9.65 13.28
N ALA A 137 -3.13 10.20 13.29
CA ALA A 137 -4.05 10.08 14.41
C ALA A 137 -4.49 8.62 14.63
N GLN A 138 -4.83 7.87 13.57
CA GLN A 138 -5.18 6.46 13.67
C GLN A 138 -4.02 5.59 14.18
N ILE A 139 -2.81 5.84 13.70
CA ILE A 139 -1.60 5.14 14.15
C ILE A 139 -1.34 5.44 15.64
N ALA A 140 -1.44 6.70 16.04
CA ALA A 140 -1.27 7.11 17.44
C ALA A 140 -2.30 6.44 18.35
N GLN A 141 -3.57 6.42 17.94
CA GLN A 141 -4.64 5.76 18.68
C GLN A 141 -4.34 4.27 18.88
N ALA A 142 -4.00 3.55 17.80
CA ALA A 142 -3.71 2.12 17.87
C ALA A 142 -2.51 1.80 18.79
N HIS A 143 -1.49 2.66 18.82
CA HIS A 143 -0.34 2.50 19.72
C HIS A 143 -0.71 2.75 21.19
N VAL A 144 -1.54 3.75 21.50
CA VAL A 144 -1.99 4.01 22.87
C VAL A 144 -2.92 2.89 23.36
N GLU A 145 -3.84 2.42 22.51
CA GLU A 145 -4.70 1.26 22.83
C GLU A 145 -3.86 0.00 23.08
N GLY A 146 -2.81 -0.23 22.28
CA GLY A 146 -1.86 -1.34 22.48
C GLY A 146 -1.09 -1.24 23.80
N ALA A 147 -0.64 -0.05 24.19
CA ALA A 147 0.06 0.19 25.46
C ALA A 147 -0.88 -0.04 26.66
N LEU A 148 -2.12 0.42 26.57
CA LEU A 148 -3.13 0.19 27.62
C LEU A 148 -3.48 -1.31 27.75
N ALA A 149 -3.62 -2.02 26.63
CA ALA A 149 -3.86 -3.46 26.62
C ALA A 149 -2.68 -4.25 27.23
N TRP A 150 -1.43 -3.87 26.89
CA TRP A 150 -0.24 -4.46 27.48
C TRP A 150 -0.17 -4.22 28.99
N LEU A 151 -0.46 -2.99 29.43
CA LEU A 151 -0.46 -2.64 30.85
C LEU A 151 -1.54 -3.43 31.63
N SER A 152 -2.71 -3.65 31.04
CA SER A 152 -3.77 -4.46 31.64
C SER A 152 -3.37 -5.93 31.81
N SER A 153 -2.71 -6.51 30.78
CA SER A 153 -2.26 -7.91 30.81
C SER A 153 -1.15 -8.19 31.85
N ARG A 154 -0.33 -7.19 32.14
CA ARG A 154 0.76 -7.31 33.15
C ARG A 154 0.24 -7.31 34.58
N THR A 155 -0.82 -6.56 34.87
CA THR A 155 -1.47 -6.53 36.16
C THR A 155 -2.03 -7.90 36.53
N ASP A 156 -2.47 -8.69 35.54
CA ASP A 156 -3.01 -10.05 35.75
C ASP A 156 -1.95 -11.09 36.07
N ARG A 157 -0.70 -10.86 35.67
CA ARG A 157 0.42 -11.80 35.91
C ARG A 157 1.05 -11.66 37.32
N ASN A 158 0.75 -10.58 38.05
CA ASN A 158 1.32 -10.38 39.37
C ASN A 158 0.24 -10.11 40.45
N PRO A 159 -0.51 -11.14 40.86
CA PRO A 159 -1.55 -11.02 41.90
C PRO A 159 -0.99 -10.68 43.29
N SER A 160 0.33 -10.82 43.50
CA SER A 160 0.98 -10.53 44.76
C SER A 160 1.10 -9.02 45.05
N ALA A 161 1.25 -8.17 44.02
CA ALA A 161 1.33 -6.73 44.20
C ALA A 161 -0.02 -6.11 44.61
N ALA A 162 -1.13 -6.69 44.16
CA ALA A 162 -2.47 -6.25 44.54
C ALA A 162 -2.82 -6.58 46.03
N ARG A 163 -2.15 -7.56 46.63
CA ARG A 163 -2.35 -7.93 48.04
C ARG A 163 -1.61 -7.01 49.01
N LEU A 164 -0.49 -6.45 48.57
CA LEU A 164 0.31 -5.54 49.42
C LEU A 164 -0.29 -4.14 49.54
N SER A 165 -1.05 -3.65 48.56
CA SER A 165 -1.71 -2.34 48.63
C SER A 165 -3.04 -2.38 49.42
N GLY A 166 -3.67 -3.55 49.58
CA GLY A 166 -4.90 -3.74 50.36
C GLY A 166 -4.67 -4.02 51.85
N ALA A 167 -3.43 -4.31 52.26
CA ALA A 167 -3.13 -4.73 53.62
C ALA A 167 -2.90 -3.58 54.62
N THR A 168 -2.95 -2.32 54.18
CA THR A 168 -2.63 -1.16 55.06
C THR A 168 -3.86 -0.55 55.74
N GLU A 169 -5.10 -1.02 55.44
CA GLU A 169 -6.32 -0.48 56.08
C GLU A 169 -7.08 -1.47 56.99
N ALA A 170 -6.54 -2.67 57.25
CA ALA A 170 -7.15 -3.59 58.21
C ALA A 170 -6.46 -3.44 59.57
N GLY A 171 -7.15 -2.80 60.52
CA GLY A 171 -6.74 -2.75 61.95
C GLY A 171 -6.64 -4.15 62.57
N PRO A 172 -5.98 -4.28 63.72
CA PRO A 172 -5.63 -5.57 64.31
C PRO A 172 -6.82 -6.22 65.04
N THR A 173 -7.60 -7.00 64.29
CA THR A 173 -8.50 -7.99 64.85
C THR A 173 -8.16 -9.34 64.24
N GLY A 174 -7.42 -10.12 65.08
CA GLY A 174 -6.96 -11.44 64.67
C GLY A 174 -8.11 -12.46 64.63
N ALA A 175 -8.47 -12.79 63.45
CA ALA A 175 -9.06 -14.06 63.01
C ALA A 175 -8.86 -14.18 61.52
N ASP A 176 -8.06 -15.14 61.09
CA ASP A 176 -7.96 -15.52 59.69
C ASP A 176 -9.33 -15.99 59.20
N PRO A 177 -9.86 -15.42 58.12
CA PRO A 177 -11.11 -15.93 57.53
C PRO A 177 -10.85 -17.33 56.97
N PRO A 178 -11.79 -18.28 57.08
CA PRO A 178 -11.64 -19.64 56.61
C PRO A 178 -11.36 -19.64 55.09
N ALA A 179 -10.46 -20.51 54.65
CA ALA A 179 -9.93 -20.58 53.29
C ALA A 179 -11.02 -20.65 52.21
N ASP A 180 -12.16 -21.21 52.51
CA ASP A 180 -13.32 -21.38 51.65
C ASP A 180 -14.04 -20.04 51.33
N VAL A 181 -14.02 -19.09 52.28
CA VAL A 181 -14.59 -17.74 52.08
C VAL A 181 -13.67 -16.91 51.17
N VAL A 182 -12.36 -17.07 51.32
CA VAL A 182 -11.37 -16.41 50.44
C VAL A 182 -11.42 -16.97 49.05
N ALA A 183 -11.57 -18.29 48.89
CA ALA A 183 -11.72 -18.95 47.59
C ALA A 183 -13.04 -18.57 46.89
N SER A 184 -14.15 -18.46 47.64
CA SER A 184 -15.46 -18.08 47.07
C SER A 184 -15.55 -16.59 46.72
N ALA A 185 -14.87 -15.72 47.42
CA ALA A 185 -14.77 -14.29 47.10
C ALA A 185 -13.88 -14.03 45.85
N ALA A 186 -12.80 -14.80 45.71
CA ALA A 186 -11.94 -14.75 44.54
C ALA A 186 -12.63 -15.26 43.25
N SER A 187 -13.58 -16.19 43.40
CA SER A 187 -14.35 -16.74 42.26
C SER A 187 -15.48 -15.82 41.80
N ARG A 188 -15.99 -14.89 42.62
CA ARG A 188 -17.14 -14.02 42.31
C ARG A 188 -16.78 -12.69 41.64
N ALA A 189 -15.51 -12.35 41.49
CA ALA A 189 -15.10 -10.98 41.13
C ALA A 189 -14.41 -10.83 39.76
N ARG A 190 -14.48 -11.81 38.85
CA ARG A 190 -13.90 -11.63 37.52
C ARG A 190 -14.95 -11.68 36.46
N PRO A 191 -15.31 -10.53 35.83
CA PRO A 191 -15.94 -10.57 34.51
C PRO A 191 -14.96 -11.21 33.53
N PRO A 192 -15.47 -11.95 32.49
CA PRO A 192 -14.60 -12.59 31.50
C PRO A 192 -13.73 -11.51 30.83
N ARG A 193 -12.44 -11.55 31.09
CA ARG A 193 -11.47 -10.68 30.42
C ARG A 193 -11.29 -11.18 29.01
N VAL A 194 -11.64 -10.37 28.05
CA VAL A 194 -11.28 -10.58 26.65
C VAL A 194 -9.79 -10.26 26.54
N GLU A 195 -8.92 -11.28 26.54
CA GLU A 195 -7.51 -11.12 26.17
C GLU A 195 -7.48 -10.84 24.66
N LEU A 196 -7.21 -9.60 24.31
CA LEU A 196 -6.98 -9.23 22.93
C LEU A 196 -5.55 -9.65 22.56
N ARG A 197 -5.39 -10.85 22.00
CA ARG A 197 -4.14 -11.28 21.38
C ARG A 197 -4.15 -10.81 19.94
N ALA A 198 -3.64 -9.63 19.68
CA ALA A 198 -3.44 -9.16 18.33
C ALA A 198 -2.27 -9.94 17.67
N ALA A 199 -2.58 -10.84 16.76
CA ALA A 199 -1.60 -11.52 15.94
C ALA A 199 -1.62 -10.88 14.53
N PHE A 200 -0.54 -10.21 14.16
CA PHE A 200 -0.41 -9.64 12.81
C PHE A 200 0.11 -10.71 11.84
N LEU A 201 -0.82 -11.29 11.08
CA LEU A 201 -0.52 -12.27 10.04
C LEU A 201 0.11 -11.56 8.82
N ASN A 202 1.12 -12.17 8.23
CA ASN A 202 1.80 -11.77 6.99
C ASN A 202 2.69 -10.51 7.04
N ASN A 203 2.51 -9.60 7.98
CA ASN A 203 3.37 -8.43 8.18
C ASN A 203 3.55 -8.12 9.66
N PRO A 204 4.33 -8.93 10.42
CA PRO A 204 4.51 -8.76 11.86
C PRO A 204 5.16 -7.41 12.23
N GLY A 205 5.97 -6.85 11.33
CA GLY A 205 6.63 -5.56 11.52
C GLY A 205 5.76 -4.36 11.13
N LEU A 206 4.53 -4.57 10.66
CA LEU A 206 3.62 -3.51 10.16
C LEU A 206 4.31 -2.56 9.17
N VAL A 207 5.20 -3.10 8.32
CA VAL A 207 5.95 -2.31 7.33
C VAL A 207 4.99 -1.80 6.27
N ASN A 208 4.63 -0.52 6.37
CA ASN A 208 3.67 0.11 5.47
C ASN A 208 4.19 0.20 4.03
N ALA A 209 5.51 0.29 3.85
CA ALA A 209 6.16 0.27 2.54
C ALA A 209 5.75 -0.93 1.68
N TRP A 210 5.53 -2.11 2.26
CA TRP A 210 5.09 -3.28 1.50
C TRP A 210 3.71 -3.09 0.86
N PHE A 211 2.79 -2.44 1.58
CA PHE A 211 1.45 -2.14 1.05
C PHE A 211 1.52 -1.10 -0.07
N ILE A 212 2.29 -0.02 0.14
CA ILE A 212 2.40 1.10 -0.78
C ILE A 212 3.16 0.70 -2.04
N VAL A 213 4.34 0.09 -1.89
CA VAL A 213 5.20 -0.29 -3.03
C VAL A 213 4.46 -1.28 -3.95
N THR A 214 3.80 -2.30 -3.39
CA THR A 214 3.05 -3.27 -4.21
C THR A 214 1.83 -2.66 -4.91
N GLY A 215 1.17 -1.66 -4.31
CA GLY A 215 0.05 -0.96 -4.91
C GLY A 215 0.49 0.03 -6.00
N VAL A 216 1.43 0.90 -5.68
CA VAL A 216 1.97 1.91 -6.61
C VAL A 216 2.61 1.27 -7.82
N PHE A 217 3.19 0.08 -7.68
CA PHE A 217 3.84 -0.65 -8.76
C PHE A 217 2.90 -0.86 -9.97
N GLY A 218 1.66 -1.30 -9.75
CA GLY A 218 0.66 -1.44 -10.83
C GLY A 218 0.32 -0.12 -11.52
N THR A 219 0.21 0.94 -10.73
CA THR A 219 -0.01 2.30 -11.24
C THR A 219 1.14 2.73 -12.16
N LEU A 220 2.38 2.49 -11.75
CA LEU A 220 3.56 2.85 -12.54
C LEU A 220 3.66 2.07 -13.86
N ILE A 221 3.31 0.78 -13.84
CA ILE A 221 3.29 -0.05 -15.05
C ILE A 221 2.30 0.52 -16.07
N ILE A 222 1.06 0.77 -15.67
CA ILE A 222 0.01 1.26 -16.57
C ILE A 222 0.32 2.67 -17.06
N LEU A 223 0.74 3.57 -16.16
CA LEU A 223 1.07 4.95 -16.49
C LEU A 223 2.21 5.01 -17.53
N ASN A 224 3.33 4.33 -17.25
CA ASN A 224 4.46 4.32 -18.17
C ASN A 224 4.14 3.58 -19.47
N GLY A 225 3.41 2.45 -19.39
CA GLY A 225 2.93 1.72 -20.56
C GLY A 225 2.06 2.60 -21.46
N SER A 226 1.11 3.32 -20.88
CA SER A 226 0.22 4.24 -21.58
C SER A 226 0.97 5.41 -22.22
N LEU A 227 1.87 6.07 -21.47
CA LEU A 227 2.63 7.21 -21.98
C LEU A 227 3.58 6.83 -23.12
N VAL A 228 4.33 5.73 -22.96
CA VAL A 228 5.32 5.30 -23.96
C VAL A 228 4.63 4.79 -25.22
N ALA A 229 3.59 3.96 -25.09
CA ALA A 229 2.85 3.47 -26.23
C ALA A 229 2.14 4.60 -26.98
N GLY A 230 1.48 5.51 -26.25
CA GLY A 230 0.83 6.68 -26.83
C GLY A 230 1.81 7.58 -27.58
N ALA A 231 2.96 7.90 -26.97
CA ALA A 231 3.99 8.72 -27.58
C ALA A 231 4.62 8.07 -28.82
N THR A 232 4.81 6.75 -28.82
CA THR A 232 5.40 6.03 -29.95
C THR A 232 4.44 6.01 -31.13
N MET A 233 3.17 5.71 -30.88
CA MET A 233 2.14 5.63 -31.94
C MET A 233 1.85 6.99 -32.57
N ILE A 234 1.73 8.06 -31.77
CA ILE A 234 1.42 9.39 -32.32
C ILE A 234 2.60 9.98 -33.12
N ARG A 235 3.85 9.73 -32.71
CA ARG A 235 5.03 10.19 -33.46
C ARG A 235 5.09 9.63 -34.89
N GLU A 236 4.62 8.42 -35.10
CA GLU A 236 4.57 7.83 -36.43
C GLU A 236 3.49 8.47 -37.28
N LYS A 237 2.35 8.80 -36.67
CA LYS A 237 1.28 9.53 -37.33
C LYS A 237 1.75 10.94 -37.74
N GLU A 238 2.46 11.64 -36.85
CA GLU A 238 3.03 12.96 -37.12
C GLU A 238 4.11 12.94 -38.22
N ARG A 239 4.88 11.84 -38.34
CA ARG A 239 5.94 11.68 -39.35
C ARG A 239 5.45 11.19 -40.71
N GLY A 240 4.15 10.85 -40.85
CA GLY A 240 3.60 10.29 -42.06
C GLY A 240 4.13 8.89 -42.44
N THR A 241 4.85 8.22 -41.50
CA THR A 241 5.40 6.88 -41.75
C THR A 241 4.32 5.80 -41.79
N VAL A 242 3.11 6.10 -41.34
CA VAL A 242 1.94 5.23 -41.44
C VAL A 242 1.62 4.91 -42.90
N GLU A 243 1.71 5.89 -43.81
CA GLU A 243 1.47 5.68 -45.25
C GLU A 243 2.51 4.75 -45.88
N GLN A 244 3.77 4.84 -45.47
CA GLN A 244 4.82 3.93 -45.93
C GLN A 244 4.59 2.47 -45.47
N LEU A 245 3.99 2.28 -44.28
CA LEU A 245 3.62 0.97 -43.76
C LEU A 245 2.47 0.34 -44.56
N LEU A 246 1.55 1.15 -45.10
CA LEU A 246 0.47 0.69 -45.98
C LEU A 246 0.97 0.16 -47.31
N MET A 247 2.13 0.64 -47.77
CA MET A 247 2.76 0.14 -49.01
C MET A 247 3.48 -1.20 -48.83
N THR A 248 3.59 -1.67 -47.59
CA THR A 248 4.18 -2.99 -47.29
C THR A 248 3.14 -4.09 -47.39
N PRO A 249 3.48 -5.32 -47.84
CA PRO A 249 2.55 -6.44 -47.93
C PRO A 249 2.23 -7.06 -46.54
N ALA A 250 2.32 -6.27 -45.45
CA ALA A 250 2.05 -6.70 -44.09
C ALA A 250 0.59 -6.40 -43.70
N SER A 251 -0.05 -7.34 -43.03
CA SER A 251 -1.40 -7.10 -42.50
C SER A 251 -1.37 -6.08 -41.35
N ALA A 252 -2.47 -5.33 -41.15
CA ALA A 252 -2.58 -4.34 -40.07
C ALA A 252 -2.31 -4.96 -38.70
N LEU A 253 -2.69 -6.23 -38.49
CA LEU A 253 -2.41 -6.96 -37.25
C LEU A 253 -0.91 -7.25 -37.07
N GLU A 254 -0.21 -7.60 -38.12
CA GLU A 254 1.26 -7.80 -38.10
C GLU A 254 1.97 -6.52 -37.71
N VAL A 255 1.55 -5.40 -38.27
CA VAL A 255 2.13 -4.08 -37.98
C VAL A 255 1.90 -3.70 -36.52
N VAL A 256 0.68 -3.81 -36.03
CA VAL A 256 0.34 -3.50 -34.64
C VAL A 256 1.09 -4.43 -33.64
N ALA A 257 1.09 -5.74 -33.91
CA ALA A 257 1.80 -6.71 -33.07
C ALA A 257 3.33 -6.47 -33.08
N ALA A 258 3.92 -6.17 -34.24
CA ALA A 258 5.35 -5.87 -34.37
C ALA A 258 5.76 -4.59 -33.60
N LYS A 259 4.84 -3.65 -33.41
CA LYS A 259 5.06 -2.45 -32.59
C LYS A 259 4.88 -2.67 -31.11
N ILE A 260 3.86 -3.46 -30.74
CA ILE A 260 3.60 -3.79 -29.33
C ILE A 260 4.72 -4.65 -28.75
N ALA A 261 5.26 -5.62 -29.50
CA ALA A 261 6.23 -6.58 -28.99
C ALA A 261 7.52 -5.94 -28.42
N PRO A 262 8.21 -5.00 -29.11
CA PRO A 262 9.39 -4.33 -28.55
C PRO A 262 9.08 -3.47 -27.34
N LEU A 263 7.94 -2.76 -27.34
CA LEU A 263 7.49 -1.96 -26.19
C LEU A 263 7.19 -2.86 -24.98
N PHE A 264 6.54 -3.99 -25.22
CA PHE A 264 6.26 -4.98 -24.19
C PHE A 264 7.54 -5.51 -23.56
N LEU A 265 8.54 -5.90 -24.37
CA LEU A 265 9.83 -6.37 -23.87
C LEU A 265 10.56 -5.31 -23.05
N LEU A 266 10.57 -4.07 -23.53
CA LEU A 266 11.20 -2.95 -22.84
C LEU A 266 10.52 -2.66 -21.49
N LEU A 267 9.18 -2.62 -21.47
CA LEU A 267 8.41 -2.42 -20.24
C LEU A 267 8.54 -3.60 -19.27
N MET A 268 8.62 -4.83 -19.76
CA MET A 268 8.91 -6.00 -18.92
C MET A 268 10.33 -5.93 -18.31
N GLY A 269 11.31 -5.41 -19.05
CA GLY A 269 12.62 -5.10 -18.49
C GLY A 269 12.57 -4.06 -17.37
N MET A 270 11.80 -2.97 -17.57
CA MET A 270 11.53 -1.98 -16.52
C MET A 270 10.86 -2.62 -15.30
N VAL A 271 9.86 -3.48 -15.50
CA VAL A 271 9.17 -4.22 -14.44
C VAL A 271 10.16 -5.07 -13.64
N GLY A 272 11.02 -5.82 -14.32
CA GLY A 272 12.06 -6.63 -13.65
C GLY A 272 13.01 -5.78 -12.81
N PHE A 273 13.42 -4.62 -13.34
CA PHE A 273 14.26 -3.67 -12.60
C PHE A 273 13.55 -3.13 -11.35
N VAL A 274 12.30 -2.70 -11.47
CA VAL A 274 11.51 -2.17 -10.33
C VAL A 274 11.21 -3.24 -9.30
N LEU A 275 10.93 -4.49 -9.69
CA LEU A 275 10.77 -5.62 -8.76
C LEU A 275 12.07 -5.89 -7.98
N THR A 276 13.20 -5.84 -8.67
CA THR A 276 14.52 -5.99 -8.04
C THR A 276 14.76 -4.87 -7.03
N LEU A 277 14.45 -3.62 -7.39
CA LEU A 277 14.55 -2.47 -6.50
C LEU A 277 13.65 -2.62 -5.27
N ALA A 278 12.39 -3.03 -5.45
CA ALA A 278 11.45 -3.29 -4.37
C ALA A 278 11.97 -4.37 -3.40
N ARG A 279 12.63 -5.41 -3.92
CA ARG A 279 13.23 -6.47 -3.11
C ARG A 279 14.46 -5.98 -2.34
N LEU A 280 15.38 -5.26 -3.00
CA LEU A 280 16.66 -4.85 -2.42
C LEU A 280 16.53 -3.69 -1.43
N VAL A 281 15.68 -2.70 -1.74
CA VAL A 281 15.56 -1.48 -0.94
C VAL A 281 14.51 -1.61 0.15
N PHE A 282 13.31 -2.10 -0.20
CA PHE A 282 12.19 -2.19 0.74
C PHE A 282 12.01 -3.58 1.36
N HIS A 283 12.86 -4.53 1.00
CA HIS A 283 12.83 -5.91 1.50
C HIS A 283 11.44 -6.54 1.35
N VAL A 284 10.71 -6.18 0.27
CA VAL A 284 9.40 -6.77 -0.02
C VAL A 284 9.54 -8.28 -0.10
N PRO A 285 8.78 -9.05 0.69
CA PRO A 285 8.90 -10.51 0.67
C PRO A 285 8.35 -11.07 -0.64
N PHE A 286 9.04 -12.06 -1.21
CA PHE A 286 8.58 -12.84 -2.36
C PHE A 286 8.17 -14.23 -1.86
N ARG A 287 7.00 -14.32 -1.21
CA ARG A 287 6.52 -15.56 -0.59
C ARG A 287 5.81 -16.50 -1.56
N GLY A 288 5.18 -15.93 -2.58
CA GLY A 288 4.45 -16.70 -3.59
C GLY A 288 5.21 -16.95 -4.87
N SER A 289 4.53 -17.52 -5.88
CA SER A 289 5.12 -17.84 -7.17
C SER A 289 5.49 -16.60 -7.97
N LEU A 290 6.78 -16.45 -8.30
CA LEU A 290 7.27 -15.37 -9.16
C LEU A 290 6.62 -15.42 -10.55
N LEU A 291 6.30 -16.61 -11.06
CA LEU A 291 5.63 -16.77 -12.36
C LEU A 291 4.25 -16.08 -12.38
N LEU A 292 3.47 -16.20 -11.29
CA LEU A 292 2.18 -15.51 -11.18
C LEU A 292 2.34 -13.99 -11.20
N VAL A 293 3.35 -13.47 -10.51
CA VAL A 293 3.65 -12.02 -10.51
C VAL A 293 4.05 -11.56 -11.91
N VAL A 294 4.94 -12.28 -12.59
CA VAL A 294 5.39 -11.96 -13.93
C VAL A 294 4.22 -12.01 -14.93
N THR A 295 3.34 -12.98 -14.82
CA THR A 295 2.13 -13.08 -15.67
C THR A 295 1.19 -11.90 -15.42
N ALA A 296 0.94 -11.53 -14.17
CA ALA A 296 0.13 -10.36 -13.82
C ALA A 296 0.77 -9.07 -14.34
N CYS A 297 2.09 -8.92 -14.22
CA CYS A 297 2.82 -7.78 -14.78
C CYS A 297 2.71 -7.74 -16.30
N ALA A 298 2.80 -8.88 -17.00
CA ALA A 298 2.65 -8.96 -18.43
C ALA A 298 1.26 -8.48 -18.89
N CYS A 299 0.19 -8.95 -18.23
CA CYS A 299 -1.17 -8.47 -18.50
C CYS A 299 -1.31 -6.98 -18.20
N CYS A 300 -0.72 -6.49 -17.11
CA CYS A 300 -0.74 -5.08 -16.72
C CYS A 300 -0.01 -4.19 -17.75
N VAL A 301 1.15 -4.63 -18.23
CA VAL A 301 1.91 -3.96 -19.30
C VAL A 301 1.09 -3.88 -20.58
N LEU A 302 0.48 -4.99 -21.02
CA LEU A 302 -0.38 -5.02 -22.20
C LEU A 302 -1.59 -4.08 -22.05
N THR A 303 -2.19 -4.04 -20.85
CA THR A 303 -3.27 -3.11 -20.53
C THR A 303 -2.81 -1.65 -20.69
N GLY A 304 -1.64 -1.29 -20.14
CA GLY A 304 -1.06 0.05 -20.26
C GLY A 304 -0.77 0.42 -21.72
N ILE A 305 -0.17 -0.50 -22.48
CA ILE A 305 0.04 -0.32 -23.93
C ILE A 305 -1.29 -0.13 -24.66
N GLY A 306 -2.31 -0.91 -24.34
CA GLY A 306 -3.65 -0.81 -24.90
C GLY A 306 -4.26 0.57 -24.66
N ILE A 307 -4.21 1.06 -23.41
CA ILE A 307 -4.71 2.42 -23.05
C ILE A 307 -3.96 3.47 -23.86
N GLY A 308 -2.63 3.43 -23.88
CA GLY A 308 -1.81 4.43 -24.59
C GLY A 308 -2.04 4.44 -26.10
N THR A 309 -2.12 3.25 -26.71
CA THR A 309 -2.44 3.10 -28.13
C THR A 309 -3.84 3.63 -28.44
N PHE A 310 -4.83 3.31 -27.58
CA PHE A 310 -6.20 3.83 -27.73
C PHE A 310 -6.24 5.37 -27.65
N VAL A 311 -5.57 5.96 -26.65
CA VAL A 311 -5.47 7.42 -26.50
C VAL A 311 -4.85 8.06 -27.72
N SER A 312 -3.80 7.46 -28.31
CA SER A 312 -3.16 7.98 -29.54
C SER A 312 -4.09 7.99 -30.76
N THR A 313 -5.10 7.10 -30.79
CA THR A 313 -6.10 7.13 -31.87
C THR A 313 -7.07 8.32 -31.77
N LEU A 314 -7.28 8.85 -30.56
CA LEU A 314 -8.13 10.02 -30.30
C LEU A 314 -7.38 11.34 -30.48
N ALA A 315 -6.07 11.33 -30.28
CA ALA A 315 -5.23 12.51 -30.32
C ALA A 315 -4.76 12.83 -31.75
N ARG A 316 -4.51 14.13 -31.96
CA ARG A 316 -3.94 14.64 -33.24
C ARG A 316 -2.46 15.00 -33.12
N SER A 317 -1.94 15.13 -31.89
CA SER A 317 -0.55 15.49 -31.63
C SER A 317 -0.01 14.80 -30.37
N ALA A 318 1.32 14.73 -30.25
CA ALA A 318 1.99 14.19 -29.07
C ALA A 318 1.59 14.93 -27.80
N SER A 319 1.48 16.26 -27.84
CA SER A 319 1.04 17.08 -26.70
C SER A 319 -0.39 16.75 -26.29
N GLN A 320 -1.30 16.55 -27.25
CA GLN A 320 -2.68 16.16 -26.95
C GLN A 320 -2.75 14.75 -26.34
N THR A 321 -1.95 13.81 -26.83
CA THR A 321 -1.84 12.46 -26.25
C THR A 321 -1.40 12.51 -24.79
N GLN A 322 -0.40 13.33 -24.47
CA GLN A 322 0.08 13.50 -23.09
C GLN A 322 -0.99 14.12 -22.20
N LEU A 323 -1.72 15.15 -22.66
CA LEU A 323 -2.80 15.77 -21.91
C LEU A 323 -3.93 14.78 -21.62
N ILE A 324 -4.40 14.02 -22.60
CA ILE A 324 -5.44 13.01 -22.39
C ILE A 324 -4.95 11.95 -21.39
N SER A 325 -3.71 11.46 -21.53
CA SER A 325 -3.12 10.50 -20.59
C SER A 325 -3.03 11.07 -19.18
N PHE A 326 -2.70 12.36 -19.04
CA PHE A 326 -2.66 13.06 -17.75
C PHE A 326 -4.05 13.13 -17.08
N PHE A 327 -5.13 13.25 -17.84
CA PHE A 327 -6.49 13.24 -17.28
C PHE A 327 -7.02 11.82 -16.99
N VAL A 328 -6.57 10.81 -17.72
CA VAL A 328 -7.04 9.42 -17.57
C VAL A 328 -6.31 8.68 -16.43
N ASN A 329 -4.99 8.82 -16.35
CA ASN A 329 -4.18 8.00 -15.44
C ASN A 329 -4.36 8.32 -13.94
N PRO A 330 -4.43 9.59 -13.46
CA PRO A 330 -4.61 9.89 -12.05
C PRO A 330 -5.93 9.37 -11.46
N PRO A 331 -7.10 9.51 -12.10
CA PRO A 331 -8.33 8.89 -11.61
C PRO A 331 -8.22 7.36 -11.50
N LEU A 332 -7.61 6.69 -12.50
CA LEU A 332 -7.35 5.25 -12.43
C LEU A 332 -6.46 4.89 -11.23
N ALA A 333 -5.41 5.67 -10.97
CA ALA A 333 -4.51 5.45 -9.84
C ALA A 333 -5.24 5.63 -8.50
N MET A 334 -6.04 6.69 -8.35
CA MET A 334 -6.78 6.98 -7.12
C MET A 334 -7.87 5.93 -6.83
N LEU A 335 -8.57 5.47 -7.86
CA LEU A 335 -9.64 4.47 -7.74
C LEU A 335 -9.12 3.02 -7.69
N SER A 336 -7.81 2.82 -7.60
CA SER A 336 -7.21 1.48 -7.69
C SER A 336 -7.08 0.74 -6.35
N GLY A 337 -7.26 1.43 -5.22
CA GLY A 337 -6.88 0.84 -3.93
C GLY A 337 -5.36 0.72 -3.72
N ALA A 338 -4.56 1.35 -4.59
CA ALA A 338 -3.10 1.28 -4.53
C ALA A 338 -2.54 2.09 -3.35
N LEU A 339 -3.03 3.31 -3.20
CA LEU A 339 -2.61 4.26 -2.16
C LEU A 339 -3.54 4.24 -0.95
N THR A 340 -4.84 4.10 -1.18
CA THR A 340 -5.87 4.12 -0.14
C THR A 340 -6.64 2.80 -0.19
N PRO A 341 -6.85 2.10 0.94
CA PRO A 341 -7.66 0.89 0.98
C PRO A 341 -9.05 1.11 0.37
N ILE A 342 -9.55 0.14 -0.40
CA ILE A 342 -10.86 0.23 -1.07
C ILE A 342 -11.98 0.37 -0.04
N GLU A 343 -11.83 -0.27 1.13
CA GLU A 343 -12.76 -0.24 2.24
C GLU A 343 -12.94 1.16 2.85
N ALA A 344 -11.92 2.03 2.72
CA ALA A 344 -11.97 3.42 3.15
C ALA A 344 -12.69 4.35 2.15
N MET A 345 -13.01 3.86 0.95
CA MET A 345 -13.71 4.63 -0.06
C MET A 345 -15.23 4.67 0.21
N PRO A 346 -15.95 5.73 -0.21
CA PRO A 346 -17.41 5.77 -0.15
C PRO A 346 -18.05 4.55 -0.85
N LYS A 347 -19.13 4.00 -0.29
CA LYS A 347 -19.77 2.78 -0.79
C LYS A 347 -20.17 2.82 -2.27
N TRP A 348 -20.51 4.00 -2.80
CA TRP A 348 -20.86 4.18 -4.21
C TRP A 348 -19.65 4.15 -5.15
N VAL A 349 -18.43 4.41 -4.63
CA VAL A 349 -17.19 4.37 -5.42
C VAL A 349 -16.63 2.95 -5.50
N GLN A 350 -16.82 2.13 -4.46
CA GLN A 350 -16.25 0.79 -4.38
C GLN A 350 -16.56 -0.10 -5.61
N PRO A 351 -17.77 -0.12 -6.18
CA PRO A 351 -18.04 -0.89 -7.40
C PRO A 351 -17.20 -0.46 -8.61
N LEU A 352 -16.84 0.83 -8.70
CA LEU A 352 -16.03 1.35 -9.82
C LEU A 352 -14.61 0.82 -9.79
N THR A 353 -14.11 0.41 -8.62
CA THR A 353 -12.77 -0.19 -8.49
C THR A 353 -12.66 -1.52 -9.23
N HIS A 354 -13.75 -2.28 -9.38
CA HIS A 354 -13.77 -3.52 -10.15
C HIS A 354 -13.60 -3.31 -11.66
N LEU A 355 -13.86 -2.10 -12.16
CA LEU A 355 -13.61 -1.71 -13.54
C LEU A 355 -12.19 -1.17 -13.75
N ASN A 356 -11.36 -1.22 -12.74
CA ASN A 356 -10.01 -0.66 -12.75
C ASN A 356 -8.96 -1.78 -12.81
N PRO A 357 -8.19 -1.90 -13.89
CA PRO A 357 -7.16 -2.94 -14.02
C PRO A 357 -6.05 -2.81 -12.98
N ILE A 358 -5.74 -1.58 -12.49
CA ILE A 358 -4.73 -1.36 -11.45
C ILE A 358 -5.17 -2.02 -10.13
N ALA A 359 -6.47 -1.98 -9.81
CA ALA A 359 -7.01 -2.60 -8.59
C ALA A 359 -6.78 -4.12 -8.60
N HIS A 360 -7.10 -4.78 -9.69
CA HIS A 360 -6.86 -6.23 -9.84
C HIS A 360 -5.38 -6.57 -9.71
N PHE A 361 -4.50 -5.79 -10.35
CA PHE A 361 -3.05 -5.97 -10.20
C PHE A 361 -2.58 -5.79 -8.76
N ALA A 362 -3.02 -4.73 -8.07
CA ALA A 362 -2.63 -4.46 -6.68
C ALA A 362 -3.06 -5.60 -5.73
N ILE A 363 -4.27 -6.17 -5.94
CA ILE A 363 -4.76 -7.33 -5.20
C ILE A 363 -3.86 -8.55 -5.46
N ILE A 364 -3.53 -8.84 -6.73
CA ILE A 364 -2.65 -9.95 -7.09
C ILE A 364 -1.27 -9.76 -6.47
N ALA A 365 -0.65 -8.59 -6.66
CA ALA A 365 0.69 -8.29 -6.17
C ALA A 365 0.79 -8.46 -4.64
N ARG A 366 -0.17 -7.90 -3.88
CA ARG A 366 -0.22 -8.05 -2.43
C ARG A 366 -0.47 -9.49 -2.00
N SER A 367 -1.39 -10.19 -2.66
CA SER A 367 -1.73 -11.58 -2.31
C SER A 367 -0.57 -12.52 -2.58
N VAL A 368 0.12 -12.38 -3.71
CA VAL A 368 1.23 -13.27 -4.07
C VAL A 368 2.51 -12.88 -3.33
N LEU A 369 2.93 -11.60 -3.38
CA LEU A 369 4.22 -11.20 -2.80
C LEU A 369 4.21 -11.23 -1.28
N VAL A 370 3.17 -10.67 -0.64
CA VAL A 370 3.14 -10.49 0.82
C VAL A 370 2.49 -11.67 1.53
N LYS A 371 1.35 -12.19 1.02
CA LYS A 371 0.62 -13.29 1.67
C LYS A 371 1.10 -14.67 1.21
N GLY A 372 1.78 -14.79 0.05
CA GLY A 372 2.19 -16.06 -0.51
C GLY A 372 1.04 -16.88 -1.13
N ALA A 373 -0.05 -16.20 -1.54
CA ALA A 373 -1.22 -16.85 -2.12
C ALA A 373 -0.90 -17.55 -3.44
N GLY A 374 -1.52 -18.70 -3.66
CA GLY A 374 -1.46 -19.48 -4.88
C GLY A 374 -2.41 -18.96 -5.98
N LEU A 375 -2.45 -19.71 -7.10
CA LEU A 375 -3.33 -19.41 -8.23
C LEU A 375 -4.81 -19.50 -7.84
N ASP A 376 -5.17 -20.40 -6.96
CA ASP A 376 -6.51 -20.64 -6.44
C ASP A 376 -7.17 -19.39 -5.85
N VAL A 377 -6.38 -18.49 -5.27
CA VAL A 377 -6.86 -17.25 -4.66
C VAL A 377 -6.90 -16.09 -5.66
N VAL A 378 -5.92 -16.02 -6.56
CA VAL A 378 -5.74 -14.85 -7.42
C VAL A 378 -6.33 -14.98 -8.81
N TYR A 379 -6.82 -16.19 -9.21
CA TYR A 379 -7.32 -16.45 -10.57
C TYR A 379 -8.45 -15.50 -11.02
N PRO A 380 -9.42 -15.07 -10.18
CA PRO A 380 -10.48 -14.17 -10.66
C PRO A 380 -9.92 -12.81 -11.07
N ASN A 381 -8.99 -12.29 -10.27
CA ASN A 381 -8.34 -11.01 -10.57
C ASN A 381 -7.38 -11.12 -11.77
N LEU A 382 -6.72 -12.27 -11.93
CA LEU A 382 -5.84 -12.53 -13.07
C LEU A 382 -6.66 -12.64 -14.38
N LEU A 383 -7.80 -13.31 -14.36
CA LEU A 383 -8.73 -13.39 -15.49
C LEU A 383 -9.30 -12.02 -15.85
N ALA A 384 -9.70 -11.22 -14.85
CA ALA A 384 -10.16 -9.86 -15.09
C ALA A 384 -9.08 -9.01 -15.75
N LEU A 385 -7.83 -9.07 -15.22
CA LEU A 385 -6.71 -8.32 -15.77
C LEU A 385 -6.34 -8.78 -17.20
N ALA A 386 -6.40 -10.09 -17.47
CA ALA A 386 -6.23 -10.64 -18.81
C ALA A 386 -7.34 -10.19 -19.78
N ALA A 387 -8.59 -10.17 -19.31
CA ALA A 387 -9.71 -9.66 -20.09
C ALA A 387 -9.52 -8.17 -20.45
N PHE A 388 -9.12 -7.32 -19.47
CA PHE A 388 -8.78 -5.92 -19.74
C PHE A 388 -7.69 -5.79 -20.78
N SER A 389 -6.62 -6.57 -20.68
CA SER A 389 -5.51 -6.51 -21.65
C SER A 389 -5.95 -6.88 -23.06
N ILE A 390 -6.73 -7.96 -23.22
CA ILE A 390 -7.24 -8.42 -24.51
C ILE A 390 -8.21 -7.39 -25.11
N VAL A 391 -9.15 -6.90 -24.31
CA VAL A 391 -10.18 -5.93 -24.76
C VAL A 391 -9.52 -4.62 -25.19
N LEU A 392 -8.64 -4.05 -24.35
CA LEU A 392 -8.01 -2.76 -24.66
C LEU A 392 -7.05 -2.83 -25.84
N VAL A 393 -6.23 -3.88 -25.94
CA VAL A 393 -5.36 -4.09 -27.09
C VAL A 393 -6.21 -4.36 -28.35
N GLY A 394 -7.27 -5.16 -28.25
CA GLY A 394 -8.18 -5.47 -29.35
C GLY A 394 -8.90 -4.22 -29.89
N ILE A 395 -9.50 -3.42 -28.99
CA ILE A 395 -10.16 -2.17 -29.39
C ILE A 395 -9.16 -1.20 -30.01
N SER A 396 -7.95 -1.10 -29.45
CA SER A 396 -6.90 -0.23 -29.98
C SER A 396 -6.46 -0.67 -31.39
N ALA A 397 -6.26 -1.96 -31.59
CA ALA A 397 -5.90 -2.53 -32.89
C ALA A 397 -7.00 -2.33 -33.91
N TRP A 398 -8.26 -2.57 -33.54
CA TRP A 398 -9.43 -2.36 -34.39
C TRP A 398 -9.55 -0.90 -34.82
N ARG A 399 -9.45 0.04 -33.88
CA ARG A 399 -9.57 1.47 -34.18
C ARG A 399 -8.39 1.99 -34.99
N PHE A 400 -7.18 1.50 -34.72
CA PHE A 400 -5.99 1.84 -35.50
C PHE A 400 -6.12 1.36 -36.96
N ARG A 401 -6.67 0.14 -37.17
CA ARG A 401 -6.99 -0.36 -38.52
C ARG A 401 -7.95 0.57 -39.28
N GLY A 402 -8.99 1.10 -38.59
CA GLY A 402 -9.93 2.02 -39.21
C GLY A 402 -9.33 3.41 -39.58
N GLN A 403 -8.14 3.74 -39.08
CA GLN A 403 -7.39 4.94 -39.48
C GLN A 403 -6.45 4.68 -40.67
N LEU A 404 -6.23 3.41 -41.00
CA LEU A 404 -5.40 2.97 -42.12
C LEU A 404 -6.22 2.69 -43.36
N SER A 405 -7.54 2.53 -43.24
CA SER A 405 -8.49 2.38 -44.38
C SER A 405 -9.10 3.73 -44.76
#